data_b59bfae1e606b8edd8747d14b9c20592
#
_entry.id   b59bfae1e606b8edd8747d14b9c20592
#
_cell.length_a   1.000
_cell.length_b   1.000
_cell.length_c   1.000
_cell.angle_alpha   90.00
_cell.angle_beta   90.00
_cell.angle_gamma   90.00
#
_symmetry.space_group_name_H-M   'P 1'
#
loop_
_entity.id
_entity.type
_entity.pdbx_description
1 polymer ?
#
loop_
_entity_poly.entity_id
_entity_poly.type
_entity_poly.pdbx_seq_one_letter_code
_entity_poly.pdbx_strand_id
1 'polypeptide(L)'
;VNNIPLCIVPVSSPKMTRMPEDLNGVTYFICNTDEAESYLSMKIETDEHYEEACRKLRQLGATYVIITRGSKGVIAASGDSIKAYNAIPVAEVVDVTGAGDAFVSAFLHGMLEIHNFEQAIELGLVNSSRTLQCYETVRLELAADELINL
;
A
#
# COMPACT_ATOMS: atom_id res chain seq x y z
N VAL A 1 -16.01 -3.90 22.81
CA VAL A 1 -15.78 -3.90 21.35
C VAL A 1 -14.29 -4.03 21.16
N ASN A 2 -13.83 -5.15 20.59
CA ASN A 2 -12.41 -5.36 20.31
C ASN A 2 -12.02 -4.41 19.16
N ASN A 3 -11.06 -3.52 19.41
CA ASN A 3 -10.51 -2.60 18.42
C ASN A 3 -9.55 -3.38 17.50
N ILE A 4 -10.12 -4.20 16.60
CA ILE A 4 -9.34 -4.95 15.61
C ILE A 4 -9.14 -4.05 14.39
N PRO A 5 -7.88 -3.78 13.99
CA PRO A 5 -7.61 -3.00 12.77
C PRO A 5 -8.19 -3.69 11.54
N LEU A 6 -8.92 -2.94 10.72
CA LEU A 6 -9.44 -3.42 9.44
C LEU A 6 -8.56 -2.90 8.31
N CYS A 7 -8.00 -3.82 7.52
CA CYS A 7 -7.27 -3.49 6.30
C CYS A 7 -8.11 -3.87 5.07
N ILE A 8 -8.30 -2.92 4.17
CA ILE A 8 -8.93 -3.17 2.87
C ILE A 8 -7.88 -3.01 1.78
N VAL A 9 -7.77 -4.06 0.95
CA VAL A 9 -6.95 -4.10 -0.25
C VAL A 9 -7.84 -4.51 -1.41
N PRO A 10 -8.27 -3.58 -2.27
CA PRO A 10 -9.06 -3.92 -3.46
C PRO A 10 -8.18 -4.68 -4.44
N VAL A 11 -8.61 -5.82 -4.90
CA VAL A 11 -7.76 -6.72 -5.72
C VAL A 11 -7.85 -6.39 -7.22
N SER A 12 -8.76 -5.50 -7.62
CA SER A 12 -8.89 -5.07 -9.02
C SER A 12 -9.86 -3.91 -9.19
N SER A 13 -9.59 -3.03 -10.16
CA SER A 13 -10.44 -1.88 -10.49
C SER A 13 -11.92 -2.25 -10.76
N PRO A 14 -12.27 -3.37 -11.45
CA PRO A 14 -13.67 -3.75 -11.62
C PRO A 14 -14.42 -4.07 -10.32
N LYS A 15 -13.70 -4.48 -9.27
CA LYS A 15 -14.31 -4.75 -7.97
C LYS A 15 -14.58 -3.48 -7.16
N MET A 16 -13.99 -2.35 -7.55
CA MET A 16 -14.17 -1.06 -6.86
C MET A 16 -15.64 -0.60 -6.88
N THR A 17 -16.41 -0.96 -7.88
CA THR A 17 -17.85 -0.65 -7.95
C THR A 17 -18.69 -1.33 -6.86
N ARG A 18 -18.11 -2.32 -6.15
CA ARG A 18 -18.75 -3.04 -5.04
C ARG A 18 -18.24 -2.59 -3.67
N MET A 19 -17.29 -1.66 -3.66
CA MET A 19 -16.78 -1.10 -2.42
C MET A 19 -17.85 -0.21 -1.78
N PRO A 20 -17.91 -0.16 -0.43
CA PRO A 20 -18.80 0.78 0.24
C PRO A 20 -18.39 2.22 -0.08
N GLU A 21 -19.36 3.11 -0.14
CA GLU A 21 -19.10 4.56 -0.30
C GLU A 21 -18.50 5.20 0.95
N ASP A 22 -18.60 4.53 2.09
CA ASP A 22 -18.13 4.97 3.40
C ASP A 22 -17.03 4.03 3.89
N LEU A 23 -15.88 4.59 4.25
CA LEU A 23 -14.72 3.90 4.78
C LEU A 23 -14.56 4.06 6.31
N ASN A 24 -15.59 4.52 7.01
CA ASN A 24 -15.55 4.63 8.47
C ASN A 24 -15.29 3.27 9.11
N GLY A 25 -14.31 3.24 10.03
CA GLY A 25 -13.85 2.01 10.67
C GLY A 25 -12.75 1.27 9.89
N VAL A 26 -12.42 1.69 8.68
CA VAL A 26 -11.25 1.17 7.95
C VAL A 26 -9.99 1.79 8.52
N THR A 27 -9.11 0.94 9.07
CA THR A 27 -7.82 1.38 9.60
C THR A 27 -6.83 1.63 8.47
N TYR A 28 -6.66 0.67 7.57
CA TYR A 28 -5.75 0.77 6.43
C TYR A 28 -6.51 0.56 5.13
N PHE A 29 -6.43 1.54 4.24
CA PHE A 29 -6.90 1.43 2.87
C PHE A 29 -5.70 1.47 1.94
N ILE A 30 -5.40 0.34 1.27
CA ILE A 30 -4.21 0.19 0.43
C ILE A 30 -4.68 -0.18 -0.97
N CYS A 31 -4.40 0.66 -1.96
CA CYS A 31 -4.79 0.45 -3.34
C CYS A 31 -3.68 0.87 -4.31
N ASN A 32 -3.82 0.49 -5.58
CA ASN A 32 -2.99 1.04 -6.65
C ASN A 32 -3.64 2.27 -7.29
N THR A 33 -2.94 2.90 -8.24
CA THR A 33 -3.42 4.10 -8.95
C THR A 33 -4.75 3.84 -9.66
N ASP A 34 -4.85 2.75 -10.43
CA ASP A 34 -6.05 2.43 -11.23
C ASP A 34 -7.28 2.17 -10.34
N GLU A 35 -7.05 1.54 -9.20
CA GLU A 35 -8.09 1.30 -8.18
C GLU A 35 -8.54 2.60 -7.54
N ALA A 36 -7.61 3.50 -7.18
CA ALA A 36 -7.94 4.81 -6.64
C ALA A 36 -8.69 5.66 -7.65
N GLU A 37 -8.26 5.69 -8.93
CA GLU A 37 -8.97 6.37 -10.02
C GLU A 37 -10.40 5.87 -10.17
N SER A 38 -10.56 4.53 -10.19
CA SER A 38 -11.86 3.90 -10.35
C SER A 38 -12.81 4.20 -9.17
N TYR A 39 -12.29 4.14 -7.94
CA TYR A 39 -13.10 4.37 -6.74
C TYR A 39 -13.53 5.83 -6.58
N LEU A 40 -12.60 6.76 -6.84
CA LEU A 40 -12.85 8.20 -6.70
C LEU A 40 -13.43 8.84 -7.95
N SER A 41 -13.56 8.10 -9.06
CA SER A 41 -13.98 8.62 -10.38
C SER A 41 -13.18 9.86 -10.80
N MET A 42 -11.85 9.82 -10.58
CA MET A 42 -10.94 10.90 -10.93
C MET A 42 -9.69 10.37 -11.61
N LYS A 43 -9.03 11.21 -12.43
CA LYS A 43 -7.73 10.91 -13.00
C LYS A 43 -6.60 11.32 -12.06
N ILE A 44 -5.57 10.46 -11.96
CA ILE A 44 -4.41 10.65 -11.07
C ILE A 44 -3.14 10.60 -11.92
N GLU A 45 -2.67 11.76 -12.35
CA GLU A 45 -1.52 11.90 -13.26
C GLU A 45 -0.35 12.67 -12.64
N THR A 46 -0.63 13.53 -11.66
CA THR A 46 0.38 14.36 -10.98
C THR A 46 0.44 14.07 -9.48
N ASP A 47 1.50 14.52 -8.83
CA ASP A 47 1.66 14.33 -7.38
C ASP A 47 0.53 15.05 -6.61
N GLU A 48 0.05 16.20 -7.09
CA GLU A 48 -1.08 16.92 -6.51
C GLU A 48 -2.38 16.09 -6.60
N HIS A 49 -2.58 15.35 -7.71
CA HIS A 49 -3.73 14.45 -7.86
C HIS A 49 -3.66 13.28 -6.87
N TYR A 50 -2.46 12.73 -6.62
CA TYR A 50 -2.28 11.70 -5.58
C TYR A 50 -2.57 12.24 -4.19
N GLU A 51 -2.12 13.45 -3.86
CA GLU A 51 -2.44 14.07 -2.58
C GLU A 51 -3.95 14.31 -2.43
N GLU A 52 -4.61 14.77 -3.48
CA GLU A 52 -6.07 14.96 -3.49
C GLU A 52 -6.79 13.63 -3.29
N ALA A 53 -6.36 12.57 -3.97
CA ALA A 53 -6.91 11.22 -3.81
C ALA A 53 -6.76 10.73 -2.36
N CYS A 54 -5.59 10.90 -1.76
CA CYS A 54 -5.36 10.58 -0.35
C CYS A 54 -6.30 11.35 0.59
N ARG A 55 -6.47 12.67 0.36
CA ARG A 55 -7.39 13.48 1.18
C ARG A 55 -8.83 13.00 1.05
N LYS A 56 -9.30 12.72 -0.17
CA LYS A 56 -10.66 12.19 -0.41
C LYS A 56 -10.89 10.84 0.27
N LEU A 57 -9.96 9.89 0.14
CA LEU A 57 -10.07 8.59 0.79
C LEU A 57 -10.11 8.70 2.32
N ARG A 58 -9.36 9.63 2.88
CA ARG A 58 -9.41 9.93 4.30
C ARG A 58 -10.73 10.60 4.72
N GLN A 59 -11.26 11.51 3.92
CA GLN A 59 -12.56 12.12 4.16
C GLN A 59 -13.71 11.10 4.12
N LEU A 60 -13.56 10.04 3.33
CA LEU A 60 -14.49 8.90 3.33
C LEU A 60 -14.38 8.03 4.59
N GLY A 61 -13.39 8.26 5.47
CA GLY A 61 -13.30 7.62 6.79
C GLY A 61 -12.10 6.73 7.03
N ALA A 62 -11.26 6.44 6.04
CA ALA A 62 -10.05 5.64 6.25
C ALA A 62 -9.04 6.34 7.16
N THR A 63 -8.48 5.63 8.15
CA THR A 63 -7.51 6.20 9.08
C THR A 63 -6.14 6.38 8.42
N TYR A 64 -5.68 5.39 7.69
CA TYR A 64 -4.44 5.42 6.91
C TYR A 64 -4.74 5.07 5.46
N VAL A 65 -4.16 5.80 4.53
CA VAL A 65 -4.31 5.57 3.09
C VAL A 65 -2.94 5.36 2.48
N ILE A 66 -2.78 4.34 1.65
CA ILE A 66 -1.56 4.09 0.88
C ILE A 66 -1.98 3.83 -0.57
N ILE A 67 -1.41 4.60 -1.50
CA ILE A 67 -1.58 4.39 -2.94
C ILE A 67 -0.24 3.97 -3.53
N THR A 68 -0.18 2.74 -4.05
CA THR A 68 1.01 2.22 -4.73
C THR A 68 1.09 2.77 -6.15
N ARG A 69 2.30 3.18 -6.58
CA ARG A 69 2.57 3.88 -7.84
C ARG A 69 3.58 3.13 -8.72
N GLY A 70 3.65 1.80 -8.57
CA GLY A 70 4.59 0.95 -9.30
C GLY A 70 6.05 1.38 -9.05
N SER A 71 6.80 1.64 -10.11
CA SER A 71 8.22 2.04 -10.04
C SER A 71 8.47 3.39 -9.33
N LYS A 72 7.42 4.18 -9.08
CA LYS A 72 7.52 5.44 -8.34
C LYS A 72 7.38 5.24 -6.81
N GLY A 73 7.13 4.02 -6.34
CA GLY A 73 6.96 3.72 -4.92
C GLY A 73 5.53 3.91 -4.45
N VAL A 74 5.33 4.59 -3.33
CA VAL A 74 4.00 4.80 -2.75
C VAL A 74 3.82 6.25 -2.31
N ILE A 75 2.55 6.68 -2.23
CA ILE A 75 2.17 7.86 -1.47
C ILE A 75 1.28 7.42 -0.32
N ALA A 76 1.48 7.98 0.85
CA ALA A 76 0.79 7.58 2.06
C ALA A 76 0.31 8.76 2.88
N ALA A 77 -0.90 8.63 3.43
CA ALA A 77 -1.53 9.61 4.30
C ALA A 77 -1.75 9.06 5.71
N SER A 78 -1.32 9.83 6.70
CA SER A 78 -1.47 9.54 8.13
C SER A 78 -1.67 10.85 8.89
N GLY A 79 -2.76 10.99 9.64
CA GLY A 79 -3.11 12.28 10.24
C GLY A 79 -3.24 13.36 9.18
N ASP A 80 -2.64 14.51 9.39
CA ASP A 80 -2.61 15.61 8.41
C ASP A 80 -1.43 15.52 7.42
N SER A 81 -0.58 14.49 7.58
CA SER A 81 0.59 14.29 6.75
C SER A 81 0.29 13.43 5.53
N ILE A 82 0.73 13.90 4.36
CA ILE A 82 0.78 13.10 3.13
C ILE A 82 2.22 13.13 2.65
N LYS A 83 2.81 11.94 2.42
CA LYS A 83 4.23 11.79 2.11
C LYS A 83 4.43 10.75 1.00
N ALA A 84 5.29 11.07 0.07
CA ALA A 84 5.74 10.15 -0.97
C ALA A 84 6.98 9.39 -0.51
N TYR A 85 7.03 8.10 -0.80
CA TYR A 85 8.17 7.21 -0.55
C TYR A 85 8.57 6.59 -1.87
N ASN A 86 9.83 6.72 -2.23
CA ASN A 86 10.35 6.20 -3.50
C ASN A 86 10.43 4.67 -3.48
N ALA A 87 10.22 4.04 -4.63
CA ALA A 87 10.51 2.62 -4.78
C ALA A 87 12.01 2.36 -4.59
N ILE A 88 12.33 1.18 -4.07
CA ILE A 88 13.72 0.73 -4.01
C ILE A 88 14.12 0.29 -5.41
N PRO A 89 15.19 0.87 -6.00
CA PRO A 89 15.66 0.48 -7.31
C PRO A 89 16.07 -0.98 -7.34
N VAL A 90 15.65 -1.69 -8.39
CA VAL A 90 16.07 -3.07 -8.66
C VAL A 90 16.87 -3.11 -9.95
N ALA A 91 17.92 -3.94 -10.00
CA ALA A 91 18.78 -4.05 -11.17
C ALA A 91 18.05 -4.68 -12.36
N GLU A 92 17.19 -5.64 -12.09
CA GLU A 92 16.39 -6.37 -13.07
C GLU A 92 15.03 -6.70 -12.47
N VAL A 93 13.98 -6.45 -13.25
CA VAL A 93 12.61 -6.86 -12.91
C VAL A 93 12.33 -8.16 -13.64
N VAL A 94 12.17 -9.25 -12.89
CA VAL A 94 11.89 -10.58 -13.41
C VAL A 94 10.39 -10.75 -13.62
N ASP A 95 9.58 -10.45 -12.60
CA ASP A 95 8.11 -10.47 -12.65
C ASP A 95 7.55 -9.38 -11.72
N VAL A 96 6.48 -8.74 -12.15
CA VAL A 96 5.76 -7.74 -11.35
C VAL A 96 4.64 -8.34 -10.51
N THR A 97 4.29 -9.60 -10.78
CA THR A 97 3.21 -10.31 -10.11
C THR A 97 3.53 -10.51 -8.63
N GLY A 98 2.59 -10.20 -7.76
CA GLY A 98 2.75 -10.37 -6.32
C GLY A 98 3.51 -9.24 -5.60
N ALA A 99 4.13 -8.29 -6.31
CA ALA A 99 4.85 -7.18 -5.68
C ALA A 99 3.96 -6.31 -4.77
N GLY A 100 2.70 -6.10 -5.18
CA GLY A 100 1.70 -5.40 -4.36
C GLY A 100 1.33 -6.18 -3.10
N ASP A 101 1.10 -7.47 -3.21
CA ASP A 101 0.77 -8.35 -2.08
C ASP A 101 1.96 -8.48 -1.12
N ALA A 102 3.18 -8.54 -1.66
CA ALA A 102 4.42 -8.53 -0.89
C ALA A 102 4.58 -7.21 -0.10
N PHE A 103 4.25 -6.07 -0.70
CA PHE A 103 4.21 -4.79 0.00
C PHE A 103 3.23 -4.84 1.17
N VAL A 104 1.97 -5.23 0.91
CA VAL A 104 0.90 -5.26 1.92
C VAL A 104 1.27 -6.17 3.09
N SER A 105 1.77 -7.38 2.80
CA SER A 105 2.12 -8.35 3.84
C SER A 105 3.21 -7.83 4.78
N ALA A 106 4.29 -7.25 4.24
CA ALA A 106 5.39 -6.70 5.04
C ALA A 106 4.98 -5.41 5.76
N PHE A 107 4.18 -4.55 5.13
CA PHE A 107 3.62 -3.37 5.79
C PHE A 107 2.77 -3.76 7.01
N LEU A 108 1.84 -4.71 6.86
CA LEU A 108 1.00 -5.15 7.97
C LEU A 108 1.81 -5.82 9.08
N HIS A 109 2.82 -6.62 8.72
CA HIS A 109 3.76 -7.18 9.70
C HIS A 109 4.48 -6.05 10.47
N GLY A 110 5.02 -5.05 9.78
CA GLY A 110 5.67 -3.90 10.41
C GLY A 110 4.74 -3.13 11.34
N MET A 111 3.48 -2.94 10.97
CA MET A 111 2.50 -2.28 11.83
C MET A 111 2.18 -3.08 13.09
N LEU A 112 2.19 -4.42 13.02
CA LEU A 112 1.92 -5.29 14.15
C LEU A 112 3.10 -5.40 15.12
N GLU A 113 4.33 -5.44 14.60
CA GLU A 113 5.54 -5.68 15.39
C GLU A 113 6.27 -4.39 15.80
N ILE A 114 6.34 -3.41 14.91
CA ILE A 114 7.13 -2.19 15.11
C ILE A 114 6.24 -1.03 15.59
N HIS A 115 4.95 -1.04 15.21
CA HIS A 115 3.98 0.03 15.52
C HIS A 115 4.41 1.42 15.01
N ASN A 116 5.21 1.47 13.94
CA ASN A 116 5.67 2.69 13.29
C ASN A 116 5.28 2.68 11.81
N PHE A 117 4.46 3.66 11.42
CA PHE A 117 3.88 3.71 10.08
C PHE A 117 4.93 3.90 8.98
N GLU A 118 5.92 4.78 9.20
CA GLU A 118 6.95 5.05 8.20
C GLU A 118 7.86 3.83 8.01
N GLN A 119 8.30 3.21 9.10
CA GLN A 119 9.12 2.00 9.05
C GLN A 119 8.36 0.83 8.42
N ALA A 120 7.07 0.70 8.68
CA ALA A 120 6.23 -0.32 8.05
C ALA A 120 6.13 -0.12 6.52
N ILE A 121 6.04 1.13 6.04
CA ILE A 121 6.08 1.44 4.61
C ILE A 121 7.43 1.04 4.01
N GLU A 122 8.54 1.36 4.67
CA GLU A 122 9.88 0.98 4.21
C GLU A 122 10.03 -0.54 4.09
N LEU A 123 9.55 -1.30 5.09
CA LEU A 123 9.50 -2.77 5.02
C LEU A 123 8.68 -3.27 3.83
N GLY A 124 7.52 -2.67 3.58
CA GLY A 124 6.69 -2.98 2.43
C GLY A 124 7.45 -2.77 1.11
N LEU A 125 8.14 -1.64 0.96
CA LEU A 125 8.93 -1.31 -0.23
C LEU A 125 10.10 -2.28 -0.42
N VAL A 126 10.80 -2.65 0.65
CA VAL A 126 11.90 -3.63 0.60
C VAL A 126 11.38 -4.99 0.15
N ASN A 127 10.31 -5.50 0.75
CA ASN A 127 9.78 -6.81 0.38
C ASN A 127 9.24 -6.82 -1.06
N SER A 128 8.56 -5.75 -1.47
CA SER A 128 8.12 -5.57 -2.86
C SER A 128 9.29 -5.59 -3.84
N SER A 129 10.39 -4.87 -3.56
CA SER A 129 11.57 -4.83 -4.42
C SER A 129 12.25 -6.19 -4.57
N ARG A 130 12.28 -6.98 -3.49
CA ARG A 130 12.83 -8.35 -3.50
C ARG A 130 11.94 -9.31 -4.30
N THR A 131 10.62 -9.16 -4.21
CA THR A 131 9.66 -9.97 -4.98
C THR A 131 9.79 -9.72 -6.48
N LEU A 132 10.03 -8.47 -6.90
CA LEU A 132 10.28 -8.13 -8.31
C LEU A 132 11.48 -8.85 -8.94
N GLN A 133 12.41 -9.36 -8.14
CA GLN A 133 13.61 -10.08 -8.57
C GLN A 133 13.45 -11.61 -8.53
N CYS A 134 12.28 -12.12 -8.18
CA CYS A 134 11.96 -13.54 -8.10
C CYS A 134 11.00 -13.96 -9.22
N TYR A 135 11.08 -15.23 -9.65
CA TYR A 135 10.09 -15.83 -10.56
C TYR A 135 8.80 -16.22 -9.85
N GLU A 136 8.87 -16.46 -8.54
CA GLU A 136 7.72 -16.81 -7.72
C GLU A 136 7.03 -15.56 -7.20
N THR A 137 5.71 -15.58 -7.16
CA THR A 137 4.87 -14.49 -6.61
C THR A 137 5.03 -14.33 -5.09
N VAL A 138 5.60 -15.34 -4.43
CA VAL A 138 5.93 -15.35 -3.00
C VAL A 138 7.34 -15.88 -2.85
N ARG A 139 8.17 -15.16 -2.09
CA ARG A 139 9.52 -15.62 -1.77
C ARG A 139 9.45 -16.85 -0.85
N LEU A 140 9.99 -17.99 -1.32
CA LEU A 140 9.98 -19.25 -0.58
C LEU A 140 10.86 -19.23 0.67
N GLU A 141 11.89 -18.38 0.68
CA GLU A 141 12.88 -18.25 1.76
C GLU A 141 12.65 -17.02 2.65
N LEU A 142 11.43 -16.43 2.62
CA LEU A 142 11.12 -15.26 3.44
C LEU A 142 11.00 -15.67 4.90
N ALA A 143 11.93 -15.20 5.73
CA ALA A 143 11.85 -15.33 7.19
C ALA A 143 11.48 -14.00 7.84
N ALA A 144 10.75 -14.06 8.96
CA ALA A 144 10.28 -12.86 9.67
C ALA A 144 11.45 -11.98 10.17
N ASP A 145 12.56 -12.57 10.57
CA ASP A 145 13.77 -11.90 11.02
C ASP A 145 14.49 -11.13 9.90
N GLU A 146 14.31 -11.51 8.64
CA GLU A 146 14.81 -10.73 7.50
C GLU A 146 14.06 -9.41 7.28
N LEU A 147 12.84 -9.30 7.79
CA LEU A 147 12.05 -8.07 7.71
C LEU A 147 12.31 -7.12 8.88
N ILE A 148 12.80 -7.63 10.01
CA ILE A 148 13.00 -6.86 11.25
C ILE A 148 14.43 -6.28 11.32
N ASN A 149 15.42 -6.92 10.69
CA ASN A 149 16.83 -6.53 10.74
C ASN A 149 17.25 -5.59 9.59
N LEU A 150 16.33 -4.82 9.05
CA LEU A 150 16.55 -3.74 8.09
C LEU A 150 16.43 -2.40 8.81
#